data_50130d88288a987a02e865a96068ee9e
#
_entry.id   50130d88288a987a02e865a96068ee9e
#
_cell.length_a   1.000
_cell.length_b   1.000
_cell.length_c   1.000
_cell.angle_alpha   90.00
_cell.angle_beta   90.00
_cell.angle_gamma   90.00
#
_symmetry.space_group_name_H-M   'P 1'
#
loop_
_entity.id
_entity.type
_entity.pdbx_description
1 polymer ?
#
loop_
_entity_poly.entity_id
_entity_poly.type
_entity_poly.pdbx_seq_one_letter_code
_entity_poly.pdbx_strand_id
1 'polypeptide(L)'
;MVDMYGTPHSPALHVVERYRLLDYEAAKEAEERGQRELSRFGRDPGFARNPDYKGKGLQLEFTVEDDGVFTKPWSAAVSYRRPLGEWSEMVCAENPNGYFPGKHASVPTADKPDF
;
A
#
# COMPACT_ATOMS: atom_id res chain seq x y z
N MET A 1 10.97 -4.59 -7.31
CA MET A 1 10.91 -3.52 -6.29
C MET A 1 9.84 -3.89 -5.29
N VAL A 2 10.15 -3.85 -4.00
CA VAL A 2 9.18 -4.20 -2.93
C VAL A 2 8.20 -3.06 -2.71
N ASP A 3 8.59 -1.83 -2.98
CA ASP A 3 7.79 -0.63 -2.82
C ASP A 3 8.18 0.46 -3.82
N MET A 4 7.45 1.58 -3.78
CA MET A 4 7.70 2.74 -4.65
C MET A 4 9.00 3.51 -4.30
N TYR A 5 9.65 3.20 -3.19
CA TYR A 5 10.89 3.85 -2.75
C TYR A 5 12.14 3.09 -3.20
N GLY A 6 11.96 1.94 -3.85
CA GLY A 6 13.07 1.13 -4.35
C GLY A 6 13.75 0.29 -3.27
N THR A 7 13.04 -0.11 -2.23
CA THR A 7 13.57 -1.01 -1.20
C THR A 7 14.17 -2.24 -1.88
N PRO A 8 15.46 -2.54 -1.61
CA PRO A 8 16.12 -3.67 -2.24
C PRO A 8 15.50 -4.99 -1.81
N HIS A 9 15.62 -6.00 -2.66
CA HIS A 9 15.22 -7.36 -2.36
C HIS A 9 16.10 -8.34 -3.14
N SER A 10 16.22 -9.54 -2.62
CA SER A 10 16.88 -10.66 -3.28
C SER A 10 15.86 -11.72 -3.74
N PRO A 11 16.30 -12.76 -4.47
CA PRO A 11 15.45 -13.91 -4.77
C PRO A 11 15.00 -14.69 -3.52
N ALA A 12 15.59 -14.43 -2.36
CA ALA A 12 15.21 -15.03 -1.08
C ALA A 12 14.10 -14.24 -0.34
N LEU A 13 13.58 -13.18 -0.95
CA LEU A 13 12.47 -12.42 -0.35
C LEU A 13 11.29 -13.33 -0.04
N HIS A 14 10.88 -13.35 1.22
CA HIS A 14 9.68 -14.04 1.70
C HIS A 14 8.79 -13.03 2.43
N VAL A 15 7.52 -12.96 2.04
CA VAL A 15 6.53 -12.09 2.68
C VAL A 15 5.33 -12.92 3.12
N VAL A 16 4.98 -12.80 4.38
CA VAL A 16 3.78 -13.42 4.95
C VAL A 16 2.78 -12.32 5.28
N GLU A 17 1.62 -12.39 4.68
CA GLU A 17 0.52 -11.45 4.90
C GLU A 17 -0.64 -12.13 5.64
N ARG A 18 -1.16 -11.46 6.65
CA ARG A 18 -2.33 -11.91 7.43
C ARG A 18 -3.39 -10.83 7.42
N TYR A 19 -4.53 -11.16 6.87
CA TYR A 19 -5.69 -10.27 6.80
C TYR A 19 -6.72 -10.65 7.87
N ARG A 20 -7.23 -9.65 8.58
CA ARG A 20 -8.34 -9.85 9.52
C ARG A 20 -9.31 -8.68 9.49
N LEU A 21 -10.59 -9.00 9.74
CA LEU A 21 -11.61 -7.99 9.95
C LEU A 21 -11.63 -7.59 11.43
N LEU A 22 -11.57 -6.29 11.68
CA LEU A 22 -11.70 -5.68 13.00
C LEU A 22 -13.11 -5.12 13.17
N ASP A 23 -13.66 -5.26 14.36
CA ASP A 23 -14.87 -4.53 14.72
C ASP A 23 -14.58 -3.03 14.83
N TYR A 24 -15.63 -2.21 14.80
CA TYR A 24 -15.52 -0.75 14.71
C TYR A 24 -14.53 -0.14 15.72
N GLU A 25 -14.66 -0.50 17.00
CA GLU A 25 -13.81 0.09 18.06
C GLU A 25 -12.33 -0.32 17.89
N ALA A 26 -12.07 -1.59 17.58
CA ALA A 26 -10.72 -2.06 17.32
C ALA A 26 -10.11 -1.43 16.04
N ALA A 27 -10.92 -1.25 15.00
CA ALA A 27 -10.49 -0.59 13.78
C ALA A 27 -10.17 0.89 14.02
N LYS A 28 -10.97 1.58 14.81
CA LYS A 28 -10.75 2.97 15.19
C LYS A 28 -9.45 3.13 15.98
N GLU A 29 -9.24 2.29 17.00
CA GLU A 29 -8.00 2.31 17.80
C GLU A 29 -6.76 2.04 16.94
N ALA A 30 -6.82 1.03 16.05
CA ALA A 30 -5.72 0.68 15.17
C ALA A 30 -5.37 1.85 14.22
N GLU A 31 -6.38 2.53 13.71
CA GLU A 31 -6.24 3.69 12.86
C GLU A 31 -5.63 4.89 13.61
N GLU A 32 -6.11 5.21 14.80
CA GLU A 32 -5.56 6.28 15.63
C GLU A 32 -4.09 6.03 15.99
N ARG A 33 -3.74 4.76 16.22
CA ARG A 33 -2.34 4.36 16.42
C ARG A 33 -1.49 4.64 15.19
N GLY A 34 -1.95 4.21 14.02
CA GLY A 34 -1.27 4.46 12.75
C GLY A 34 -1.07 5.95 12.48
N GLN A 35 -2.07 6.78 12.80
CA GLN A 35 -1.95 8.23 12.66
C GLN A 35 -0.91 8.85 13.58
N ARG A 36 -0.90 8.43 14.84
CA ARG A 36 0.12 8.90 15.79
C ARG A 36 1.53 8.58 15.30
N GLU A 37 1.71 7.39 14.71
CA GLU A 37 3.00 7.02 14.12
C GLU A 37 3.35 7.87 12.90
N LEU A 38 2.43 8.05 11.96
CA LEU A 38 2.66 8.89 10.77
C LEU A 38 2.95 10.35 11.13
N SER A 39 2.23 10.89 12.13
CA SER A 39 2.44 12.27 12.60
C SER A 39 3.84 12.48 13.20
N ARG A 40 4.42 11.46 13.83
CA ARG A 40 5.81 11.52 14.32
C ARG A 40 6.83 11.72 13.20
N PHE A 41 6.52 11.28 12.00
CA PHE A 41 7.34 11.46 10.81
C PHE A 41 6.95 12.68 9.97
N GLY A 42 6.10 13.57 10.49
CA GLY A 42 5.65 14.78 9.78
C GLY A 42 4.78 14.49 8.56
N ARG A 43 4.18 13.30 8.48
CA ARG A 43 3.29 12.90 7.38
C ARG A 43 1.84 13.04 7.82
N ASP A 44 1.08 13.82 7.06
CA ASP A 44 -0.38 13.81 7.15
C ASP A 44 -0.88 12.59 6.36
N PRO A 45 -1.67 11.70 6.98
CA PRO A 45 -2.24 10.56 6.27
C PRO A 45 -3.15 10.92 5.10
N GLY A 46 -3.56 12.18 4.95
CA GLY A 46 -4.19 12.74 3.73
C GLY A 46 -5.50 12.12 3.26
N PHE A 47 -6.00 11.08 3.91
CA PHE A 47 -7.22 10.40 3.48
C PHE A 47 -8.43 10.89 4.27
N ALA A 48 -9.37 11.50 3.55
CA ALA A 48 -10.67 11.85 4.12
C ALA A 48 -11.39 10.58 4.58
N ARG A 49 -11.71 10.52 5.86
CA ARG A 49 -12.42 9.42 6.48
C ARG A 49 -13.91 9.67 6.43
N ASN A 50 -14.66 8.61 6.33
CA ASN A 50 -16.10 8.69 6.58
C ASN A 50 -16.35 8.65 8.11
N PRO A 51 -16.69 9.78 8.76
CA PRO A 51 -16.92 9.83 10.20
C PRO A 51 -18.17 9.04 10.63
N ASP A 52 -19.08 8.83 9.70
CA ASP A 52 -20.36 8.15 9.96
C ASP A 52 -20.26 6.63 9.80
N TYR A 53 -19.16 6.14 9.21
CA TYR A 53 -18.97 4.71 9.02
C TYR A 53 -18.64 4.02 10.35
N LYS A 54 -19.56 3.17 10.80
CA LYS A 54 -19.43 2.35 12.03
C LYS A 54 -19.23 0.87 11.74
N GLY A 55 -18.92 0.52 10.49
CA GLY A 55 -18.68 -0.87 10.08
C GLY A 55 -17.28 -1.37 10.43
N LYS A 56 -17.00 -2.58 9.96
CA LYS A 56 -15.71 -3.25 10.18
C LYS A 56 -14.58 -2.58 9.41
N GLY A 57 -13.37 -2.60 9.99
CA GLY A 57 -12.13 -2.29 9.31
C GLY A 57 -11.42 -3.55 8.85
N LEU A 58 -10.51 -3.42 7.88
CA LEU A 58 -9.59 -4.47 7.48
C LEU A 58 -8.20 -4.15 8.03
N GLN A 59 -7.57 -5.11 8.68
CA GLN A 59 -6.17 -5.01 9.07
C GLN A 59 -5.33 -6.01 8.29
N LEU A 60 -4.23 -5.55 7.74
CA LEU A 60 -3.17 -6.34 7.17
C LEU A 60 -1.98 -6.30 8.13
N GLU A 61 -1.53 -7.45 8.59
CA GLU A 61 -0.23 -7.64 9.25
C GLU A 61 0.68 -8.37 8.27
N PHE A 62 1.86 -7.85 8.04
CA PHE A 62 2.83 -8.50 7.18
C PHE A 62 4.20 -8.60 7.83
N THR A 63 4.88 -9.71 7.53
CA THR A 63 6.26 -9.97 7.94
C THR A 63 7.10 -10.13 6.69
N VAL A 64 8.23 -9.47 6.65
CA VAL A 64 9.18 -9.50 5.53
C VAL A 64 10.50 -10.12 6.02
N GLU A 65 10.97 -11.10 5.27
CA GLU A 65 12.24 -11.80 5.49
C GLU A 65 13.03 -11.80 4.19
N ASP A 66 14.27 -11.44 4.25
CA ASP A 66 15.22 -11.53 3.13
C ASP A 66 16.64 -11.50 3.71
N ASP A 67 17.22 -12.67 3.90
CA ASP A 67 18.56 -12.81 4.52
C ASP A 67 19.67 -12.15 3.70
N GLY A 68 19.43 -11.89 2.41
CA GLY A 68 20.38 -11.17 1.55
C GLY A 68 20.33 -9.65 1.73
N VAL A 69 19.31 -9.12 2.40
CA VAL A 69 19.05 -7.67 2.49
C VAL A 69 18.88 -7.23 3.94
N PHE A 70 18.11 -7.96 4.74
CA PHE A 70 17.78 -7.59 6.12
C PHE A 70 18.50 -8.47 7.12
N THR A 71 19.05 -7.86 8.14
CA THR A 71 19.72 -8.58 9.24
C THR A 71 18.74 -9.31 10.16
N LYS A 72 17.48 -8.97 10.11
CA LYS A 72 16.37 -9.56 10.87
C LYS A 72 15.08 -9.44 10.09
N PRO A 73 14.14 -10.38 10.25
CA PRO A 73 12.77 -10.19 9.84
C PRO A 73 12.17 -8.95 10.50
N TRP A 74 11.30 -8.27 9.78
CA TRP A 74 10.54 -7.14 10.32
C TRP A 74 9.06 -7.27 9.97
N SER A 75 8.21 -6.68 10.79
CA SER A 75 6.78 -6.74 10.60
C SER A 75 6.15 -5.37 10.71
N ALA A 76 5.05 -5.17 10.01
CA ALA A 76 4.23 -3.99 10.15
C ALA A 76 2.74 -4.34 10.08
N ALA A 77 1.91 -3.41 10.53
CA ALA A 77 0.47 -3.52 10.43
C ALA A 77 -0.11 -2.25 9.79
N VAL A 78 -1.01 -2.47 8.83
CA VAL A 78 -1.74 -1.41 8.14
C VAL A 78 -3.22 -1.64 8.34
N SER A 79 -3.96 -0.58 8.65
CA SER A 79 -5.41 -0.65 8.85
C SER A 79 -6.14 0.16 7.78
N TYR A 80 -7.17 -0.44 7.22
CA TYR A 80 -7.99 0.13 6.16
C TYR A 80 -9.42 0.29 6.67
N ARG A 81 -10.02 1.43 6.35
CA ARG A 81 -11.45 1.70 6.56
C ARG A 81 -12.08 2.18 5.27
N ARG A 82 -13.39 2.07 5.22
CA ARG A 82 -14.14 2.53 4.05
C ARG A 82 -13.91 4.03 3.82
N PRO A 83 -13.49 4.44 2.60
CA PRO A 83 -13.32 5.84 2.25
C PRO A 83 -14.65 6.59 2.17
N LEU A 84 -14.60 7.92 2.06
CA LEU A 84 -15.78 8.79 1.90
C LEU A 84 -16.45 8.66 0.53
N GLY A 85 -15.74 8.25 -0.50
CA GLY A 85 -16.22 8.18 -1.87
C GLY A 85 -16.44 6.76 -2.36
N GLU A 86 -16.95 6.66 -3.58
CA GLU A 86 -17.00 5.40 -4.31
C GLU A 86 -15.58 4.96 -4.69
N TRP A 87 -15.40 3.66 -4.78
CA TRP A 87 -14.14 3.11 -5.29
C TRP A 87 -14.05 3.44 -6.77
N SER A 88 -13.13 4.32 -7.12
CA SER A 88 -12.73 4.51 -8.50
C SER A 88 -11.56 3.60 -8.79
N GLU A 89 -11.61 2.88 -9.87
CA GLU A 89 -10.46 2.16 -10.39
C GLU A 89 -9.42 3.19 -10.84
N MET A 90 -8.29 3.21 -10.15
CA MET A 90 -7.12 3.91 -10.67
C MET A 90 -6.37 2.93 -11.57
N VAL A 91 -6.68 2.97 -12.85
CA VAL A 91 -5.88 2.27 -13.84
C VAL A 91 -4.53 2.97 -13.92
N CYS A 92 -3.54 2.45 -13.22
CA CYS A 92 -2.14 2.71 -13.55
C CYS A 92 -1.81 1.90 -14.81
N ALA A 93 -2.47 2.21 -15.93
CA ALA A 93 -1.94 1.82 -17.21
C ALA A 93 -0.50 2.35 -17.27
N GLU A 94 0.41 1.55 -17.80
CA GLU A 94 1.80 1.92 -18.02
C GLU A 94 1.85 3.38 -18.45
N ASN A 95 2.21 4.27 -17.54
CA ASN A 95 2.17 5.69 -17.81
C ASN A 95 3.35 6.03 -18.74
N PRO A 96 3.14 6.13 -20.06
CA PRO A 96 4.21 6.39 -21.02
C PRO A 96 4.84 7.77 -20.81
N ASN A 97 4.16 8.62 -20.06
CA ASN A 97 4.62 9.97 -19.76
C ASN A 97 5.53 10.04 -18.54
N GLY A 98 6.19 8.98 -18.17
CA GLY A 98 7.19 8.90 -17.10
C GLY A 98 7.29 10.10 -16.16
N TYR A 99 7.67 9.89 -14.94
CA TYR A 99 7.86 10.92 -13.92
C TYR A 99 8.89 12.03 -14.30
N PHE A 100 9.53 11.89 -15.46
CA PHE A 100 10.54 12.84 -15.93
C PHE A 100 10.02 13.62 -17.13
N PRO A 101 9.79 14.93 -17.00
CA PRO A 101 9.38 15.78 -18.12
C PRO A 101 10.37 15.65 -19.30
N GLY A 102 9.85 15.39 -20.48
CA GLY A 102 10.62 15.30 -21.71
C GLY A 102 11.14 13.92 -22.11
N LYS A 103 10.85 12.87 -21.34
CA LYS A 103 11.10 11.48 -21.75
C LYS A 103 9.77 10.76 -21.95
N HIS A 104 9.30 10.76 -23.17
CA HIS A 104 8.16 9.93 -23.57
C HIS A 104 8.68 8.55 -23.99
N ALA A 105 8.32 7.52 -23.23
CA ALA A 105 8.50 6.17 -23.72
C ALA A 105 7.42 5.87 -24.77
N SER A 106 7.81 5.27 -25.89
CA SER A 106 6.83 4.77 -26.85
C SER A 106 6.01 3.67 -26.18
N VAL A 107 4.69 3.77 -26.29
CA VAL A 107 3.80 2.67 -25.84
C VAL A 107 4.11 1.45 -26.71
N PRO A 108 4.45 0.30 -26.13
CA PRO A 108 4.57 -0.93 -26.90
C PRO A 108 3.23 -1.24 -27.56
N THR A 109 3.23 -1.37 -28.87
CA THR A 109 2.05 -1.77 -29.63
C THR A 109 2.29 -3.13 -30.24
N ALA A 110 1.35 -4.04 -30.07
CA ALA A 110 1.33 -5.32 -30.76
C ALA A 110 0.44 -5.23 -31.99
N ASP A 111 0.89 -5.76 -33.13
CA ASP A 111 0.12 -5.78 -34.37
C ASP A 111 -1.13 -6.69 -34.28
N LYS A 112 -1.11 -7.61 -33.33
CA LYS A 112 -2.25 -8.51 -33.03
C LYS A 112 -2.34 -8.74 -31.52
N PRO A 113 -3.58 -8.83 -31.00
CA PRO A 113 -3.79 -9.29 -29.62
C PRO A 113 -3.29 -10.74 -29.49
N ASP A 114 -2.69 -11.08 -28.35
CA ASP A 114 -2.17 -12.41 -28.03
C ASP A 114 -3.06 -13.21 -27.06
N PHE A 115 -4.36 -12.88 -27.01
CA PHE A 115 -5.38 -13.57 -26.25
C PHE A 115 -6.46 -14.18 -27.13
#